data_20b443b287d02d52b2d53333b4813d81
#
_entry.id   20b443b287d02d52b2d53333b4813d81
#
_cell.length_a   1.000
_cell.length_b   1.000
_cell.length_c   1.000
_cell.angle_alpha   90.00
_cell.angle_beta   90.00
_cell.angle_gamma   90.00
#
_symmetry.space_group_name_H-M   'P 1'
#
loop_
_entity.id
_entity.type
_entity.pdbx_description
1 polymer ?
#
loop_
_entity_poly.entity_id
_entity_poly.type
_entity_poly.pdbx_seq_one_letter_code
_entity_poly.pdbx_strand_id
1 'polypeptide(L)'
;GMACTFKYHAALYFLALLLLKEKKIRNLIRYAVIMAIPLMVEILPNIGSEAFRRNVFGFSALEYVKKPFTVGFFSGINLMAAVAAFVLVWAYQKKVEEEETLASWAVFFCVAVSFSVFGFSTWNPQWVLLMAPFLVLNIFMNENGNLLLMITNIFMLAMYIFCSQSMVDERVLNGGILKYILKDRNFAVRMWDVYRFHDQELLCTAMWSVLLLYVVFGHPRYHKKKGSIISRGLVWQIRAAFLFGVAAFVLPMSVCAMGVLQGKTVFFDNSRQNMEMENVVMLERDHPIIQEFTVSGNKISDIKIRVYTETDLDLYSLKVVLRDKESGEVVYESEGDTYGLKENTALYSFLKHSVDVESGRTYQLEITSDAPQNSGIGLYCVEAGKALAQLVEPRSEEHEEKRSLQMCITGVE
;
A
#
# COMPACT_ATOMS: atom_id res chain seq x y z
N GLY A 1 -2.78 30.67 4.76
CA GLY A 1 -3.55 30.31 5.96
C GLY A 1 -4.58 29.22 5.67
N MET A 2 -5.59 29.48 4.82
CA MET A 2 -6.68 28.52 4.53
C MET A 2 -6.19 27.13 4.07
N ALA A 3 -5.12 27.05 3.26
CA ALA A 3 -4.57 25.75 2.88
C ALA A 3 -4.06 24.91 4.08
N CYS A 4 -3.65 25.57 5.17
CA CYS A 4 -3.17 24.89 6.38
C CYS A 4 -4.29 24.26 7.19
N THR A 5 -5.54 24.74 7.03
CA THR A 5 -6.71 24.15 7.70
C THR A 5 -7.07 22.80 7.09
N PHE A 6 -6.82 22.62 5.80
CA PHE A 6 -7.02 21.33 5.13
C PHE A 6 -5.87 20.35 5.37
N LYS A 7 -4.62 20.83 5.37
CA LYS A 7 -3.42 20.00 5.56
C LYS A 7 -2.29 20.81 6.20
N TYR A 8 -1.85 20.45 7.40
CA TYR A 8 -0.85 21.19 8.18
C TYR A 8 0.52 21.33 7.49
N HIS A 9 0.93 20.37 6.66
CA HIS A 9 2.19 20.47 5.93
C HIS A 9 2.21 21.61 4.90
N ALA A 10 1.05 22.16 4.51
CA ALA A 10 1.00 23.37 3.69
C ALA A 10 1.69 24.57 4.35
N ALA A 11 1.81 24.56 5.68
CA ALA A 11 2.56 25.58 6.42
C ALA A 11 4.05 25.58 6.05
N LEU A 12 4.65 24.41 5.81
CA LEU A 12 6.06 24.31 5.43
C LEU A 12 6.32 24.92 4.04
N TYR A 13 5.43 24.68 3.08
CA TYR A 13 5.50 25.34 1.75
C TYR A 13 5.41 26.86 1.88
N PHE A 14 4.43 27.34 2.65
CA PHE A 14 4.27 28.77 2.88
C PHE A 14 5.51 29.37 3.53
N LEU A 15 6.05 28.73 4.57
CA LEU A 15 7.25 29.22 5.28
C LEU A 15 8.45 29.26 4.35
N ALA A 16 8.67 28.25 3.51
CA ALA A 16 9.76 28.23 2.55
C ALA A 16 9.65 29.40 1.55
N LEU A 17 8.45 29.61 1.00
CA LEU A 17 8.19 30.71 0.07
C LEU A 17 8.32 32.11 0.74
N LEU A 18 7.84 32.22 1.97
CA LEU A 18 7.95 33.44 2.75
C LEU A 18 9.42 33.78 3.04
N LEU A 19 10.21 32.80 3.48
CA LEU A 19 11.63 32.93 3.78
C LEU A 19 12.46 33.22 2.52
N LEU A 20 12.05 32.68 1.37
CA LEU A 20 12.68 32.98 0.09
C LEU A 20 12.50 34.46 -0.29
N LYS A 21 11.29 35.01 -0.14
CA LYS A 21 10.94 36.36 -0.58
C LYS A 21 11.26 37.43 0.44
N GLU A 22 11.00 37.20 1.71
CA GLU A 22 11.14 38.20 2.77
C GLU A 22 12.34 37.90 3.67
N LYS A 23 13.18 38.93 3.90
CA LYS A 23 14.39 38.81 4.74
C LYS A 23 14.31 39.61 6.03
N LYS A 24 13.32 40.51 6.16
CA LYS A 24 13.13 41.32 7.36
C LYS A 24 12.33 40.55 8.42
N ILE A 25 12.92 40.24 9.55
CA ILE A 25 12.32 39.44 10.64
C ILE A 25 10.95 40.01 11.07
N ARG A 26 10.80 41.34 11.16
CA ARG A 26 9.52 41.96 11.52
C ARG A 26 8.39 41.57 10.55
N ASN A 27 8.68 41.56 9.26
CA ASN A 27 7.71 41.21 8.24
C ASN A 27 7.43 39.68 8.26
N LEU A 28 8.46 38.85 8.48
CA LEU A 28 8.30 37.41 8.63
C LEU A 28 7.32 37.07 9.76
N ILE A 29 7.51 37.66 10.93
CA ILE A 29 6.59 37.48 12.07
C ILE A 29 5.17 37.94 11.71
N ARG A 30 5.04 39.12 11.10
CA ARG A 30 3.72 39.63 10.68
C ARG A 30 3.00 38.68 9.73
N TYR A 31 3.68 38.17 8.70
CA TYR A 31 3.07 37.26 7.74
C TYR A 31 2.81 35.88 8.32
N ALA A 32 3.67 35.38 9.22
CA ALA A 32 3.42 34.13 9.93
C ALA A 32 2.17 34.24 10.82
N VAL A 33 1.99 35.37 11.53
CA VAL A 33 0.77 35.60 12.33
C VAL A 33 -0.47 35.65 11.44
N ILE A 34 -0.42 36.40 10.32
CA ILE A 34 -1.55 36.47 9.36
C ILE A 34 -1.89 35.06 8.82
N MET A 35 -0.88 34.24 8.53
CA MET A 35 -1.09 32.86 8.11
C MET A 35 -1.77 32.01 9.19
N ALA A 36 -1.42 32.21 10.46
CA ALA A 36 -1.94 31.44 11.57
C ALA A 36 -3.41 31.75 11.88
N ILE A 37 -3.92 32.94 11.52
CA ILE A 37 -5.29 33.36 11.87
C ILE A 37 -6.36 32.35 11.40
N PRO A 38 -6.44 31.92 10.12
CA PRO A 38 -7.46 30.95 9.70
C PRO A 38 -7.35 29.62 10.45
N LEU A 39 -6.13 29.16 10.72
CA LEU A 39 -5.89 27.94 11.47
C LEU A 39 -6.37 28.06 12.93
N MET A 40 -6.12 29.22 13.57
CA MET A 40 -6.57 29.47 14.93
C MET A 40 -8.09 29.60 15.01
N VAL A 41 -8.73 30.24 14.04
CA VAL A 41 -10.20 30.33 13.94
C VAL A 41 -10.83 28.92 13.85
N GLU A 42 -10.19 27.98 13.18
CA GLU A 42 -10.65 26.58 13.09
C GLU A 42 -10.40 25.79 14.39
N ILE A 43 -9.19 25.91 14.96
CA ILE A 43 -8.76 25.10 16.09
C ILE A 43 -9.41 25.56 17.40
N LEU A 44 -9.45 26.89 17.69
CA LEU A 44 -9.86 27.42 18.98
C LEU A 44 -11.27 26.98 19.40
N PRO A 45 -12.32 27.03 18.57
CA PRO A 45 -13.65 26.59 18.94
C PRO A 45 -13.72 25.10 19.29
N ASN A 46 -12.85 24.28 18.69
CA ASN A 46 -12.90 22.83 18.77
C ASN A 46 -11.88 22.25 19.77
N ILE A 47 -10.95 23.05 20.30
CA ILE A 47 -9.85 22.57 21.16
C ILE A 47 -10.34 21.93 22.48
N GLY A 48 -11.53 22.32 22.94
CA GLY A 48 -12.19 21.74 24.11
C GLY A 48 -12.76 20.32 23.87
N SER A 49 -13.01 19.96 22.62
CA SER A 49 -13.55 18.65 22.26
C SER A 49 -12.48 17.55 22.36
N GLU A 50 -12.77 16.50 23.12
CA GLU A 50 -11.87 15.34 23.25
C GLU A 50 -11.73 14.60 21.90
N ALA A 51 -12.84 14.43 21.17
CA ALA A 51 -12.83 13.82 19.84
C ALA A 51 -11.97 14.60 18.86
N PHE A 52 -12.03 15.95 18.88
CA PHE A 52 -11.18 16.79 18.03
C PHE A 52 -9.71 16.61 18.39
N ARG A 53 -9.36 16.69 19.67
CA ARG A 53 -7.96 16.50 20.12
C ARG A 53 -7.41 15.12 19.74
N ARG A 54 -8.20 14.07 19.95
CA ARG A 54 -7.81 12.69 19.60
C ARG A 54 -7.63 12.51 18.10
N ASN A 55 -8.52 13.03 17.26
CA ASN A 55 -8.48 12.83 15.81
C ASN A 55 -7.49 13.77 15.11
N VAL A 56 -7.25 14.96 15.62
CA VAL A 56 -6.39 15.97 14.99
C VAL A 56 -4.97 15.93 15.53
N PHE A 57 -4.80 15.88 16.85
CA PHE A 57 -3.47 15.87 17.49
C PHE A 57 -2.98 14.48 17.89
N GLY A 58 -3.89 13.51 18.10
CA GLY A 58 -3.60 12.11 18.38
C GLY A 58 -3.70 11.20 17.15
N PHE A 59 -3.74 11.78 15.93
CA PHE A 59 -3.80 11.00 14.71
C PHE A 59 -2.55 10.12 14.57
N SER A 60 -2.75 8.81 14.39
CA SER A 60 -1.67 7.80 14.39
C SER A 60 -0.53 8.10 13.41
N ALA A 61 -0.83 8.77 12.28
CA ALA A 61 0.20 9.18 11.33
C ALA A 61 1.19 10.22 11.92
N LEU A 62 0.80 11.01 12.95
CA LEU A 62 1.71 11.91 13.64
C LEU A 62 2.73 11.16 14.51
N GLU A 63 2.40 9.97 15.00
CA GLU A 63 3.34 9.13 15.73
C GLU A 63 4.47 8.65 14.84
N TYR A 64 4.17 8.30 13.59
CA TYR A 64 5.21 7.93 12.60
C TYR A 64 6.11 9.12 12.25
N VAL A 65 5.57 10.33 12.17
CA VAL A 65 6.37 11.56 11.97
C VAL A 65 7.27 11.84 13.19
N LYS A 66 6.80 11.49 14.40
CA LYS A 66 7.54 11.70 15.65
C LYS A 66 8.58 10.61 15.93
N LYS A 67 8.58 9.46 15.22
CA LYS A 67 9.55 8.40 15.47
C LYS A 67 10.96 8.92 15.25
N PRO A 68 11.82 8.88 16.28
CA PRO A 68 13.19 9.36 16.16
C PRO A 68 14.02 8.35 15.35
N PHE A 69 14.90 8.86 14.53
CA PHE A 69 15.94 8.06 13.90
C PHE A 69 17.18 8.07 14.79
N THR A 70 17.75 6.89 15.07
CA THR A 70 18.95 6.78 15.88
C THR A 70 20.20 6.95 15.00
N VAL A 71 21.00 7.98 15.24
CA VAL A 71 22.25 8.23 14.51
C VAL A 71 23.38 8.34 15.53
N GLY A 72 24.21 7.31 15.65
CA GLY A 72 25.38 7.30 16.53
C GLY A 72 25.03 7.64 17.98
N PHE A 73 25.64 8.68 18.53
CA PHE A 73 25.37 9.18 19.89
C PHE A 73 24.03 9.94 20.03
N PHE A 74 23.41 10.33 18.92
CA PHE A 74 22.17 11.05 18.92
C PHE A 74 21.01 10.07 18.84
N SER A 75 20.41 9.73 19.96
CA SER A 75 19.13 9.03 19.99
C SER A 75 18.01 10.08 19.88
N GLY A 76 17.07 9.86 18.96
CA GLY A 76 15.86 10.69 18.90
C GLY A 76 15.88 11.87 17.93
N ILE A 77 16.72 11.87 16.89
CA ILE A 77 16.69 12.87 15.81
C ILE A 77 15.49 12.61 14.91
N ASN A 78 14.60 13.58 14.79
CA ASN A 78 13.55 13.58 13.78
C ASN A 78 14.13 14.10 12.45
N LEU A 79 14.44 13.19 11.52
CA LEU A 79 15.05 13.55 10.23
C LEU A 79 14.17 14.43 9.37
N MET A 80 12.86 14.22 9.39
CA MET A 80 11.91 15.08 8.65
C MET A 80 12.05 16.54 9.11
N ALA A 81 12.03 16.77 10.44
CA ALA A 81 12.16 18.11 10.99
C ALA A 81 13.55 18.71 10.70
N ALA A 82 14.61 17.93 10.81
CA ALA A 82 15.98 18.37 10.55
C ALA A 82 16.17 18.78 9.08
N VAL A 83 15.69 17.96 8.13
CA VAL A 83 15.77 18.26 6.69
C VAL A 83 14.86 19.44 6.34
N ALA A 84 13.65 19.51 6.89
CA ALA A 84 12.77 20.66 6.69
C ALA A 84 13.41 21.96 7.20
N ALA A 85 13.99 21.96 8.41
CA ALA A 85 14.72 23.11 8.94
C ALA A 85 15.88 23.53 8.04
N PHE A 86 16.67 22.56 7.54
CA PHE A 86 17.72 22.83 6.57
C PHE A 86 17.20 23.51 5.30
N VAL A 87 16.11 22.99 4.73
CA VAL A 87 15.48 23.57 3.53
C VAL A 87 14.99 25.01 3.80
N LEU A 88 14.38 25.25 4.97
CA LEU A 88 13.91 26.57 5.35
C LEU A 88 15.06 27.57 5.55
N VAL A 89 16.15 27.15 6.21
CA VAL A 89 17.35 27.98 6.35
C VAL A 89 17.99 28.28 4.99
N TRP A 90 18.04 27.29 4.11
CA TRP A 90 18.54 27.47 2.74
C TRP A 90 17.68 28.45 1.95
N ALA A 91 16.34 28.36 2.05
CA ALA A 91 15.41 29.32 1.43
C ALA A 91 15.63 30.73 1.97
N TYR A 92 15.89 30.88 3.29
CA TYR A 92 16.18 32.21 3.89
C TYR A 92 17.50 32.78 3.41
N GLN A 93 18.55 31.96 3.30
CA GLN A 93 19.87 32.42 2.84
C GLN A 93 19.90 32.74 1.34
N LYS A 94 19.01 32.15 0.56
CA LYS A 94 18.97 32.35 -0.88
C LYS A 94 18.49 33.77 -1.22
N LYS A 95 19.36 34.55 -1.87
CA LYS A 95 19.02 35.85 -2.46
C LYS A 95 18.68 35.63 -3.92
N VAL A 96 17.53 36.13 -4.34
CA VAL A 96 17.06 36.10 -5.71
C VAL A 96 16.85 37.55 -6.14
N GLU A 97 17.66 38.01 -7.10
CA GLU A 97 17.66 39.40 -7.56
C GLU A 97 16.69 39.62 -8.72
N GLU A 98 16.47 38.59 -9.54
CA GLU A 98 15.62 38.65 -10.72
C GLU A 98 14.27 37.98 -10.47
N GLU A 99 13.16 38.71 -10.79
CA GLU A 99 11.79 38.17 -10.62
C GLU A 99 11.54 36.91 -11.48
N GLU A 100 12.15 36.81 -12.67
CA GLU A 100 12.02 35.63 -13.55
C GLU A 100 12.60 34.36 -12.90
N THR A 101 13.66 34.50 -12.12
CA THR A 101 14.27 33.35 -11.42
C THR A 101 13.59 33.03 -10.10
N LEU A 102 12.85 34.00 -9.53
CA LEU A 102 12.11 33.80 -8.26
C LEU A 102 11.10 32.66 -8.36
N ALA A 103 10.35 32.59 -9.45
CA ALA A 103 9.36 31.53 -9.65
C ALA A 103 10.00 30.12 -9.68
N SER A 104 11.15 29.98 -10.39
CA SER A 104 11.88 28.71 -10.45
C SER A 104 12.41 28.28 -9.07
N TRP A 105 12.96 29.22 -8.31
CA TRP A 105 13.40 28.95 -6.92
C TRP A 105 12.22 28.63 -6.01
N ALA A 106 11.09 29.31 -6.15
CA ALA A 106 9.88 29.05 -5.37
C ALA A 106 9.39 27.60 -5.60
N VAL A 107 9.29 27.18 -6.86
CA VAL A 107 8.90 25.81 -7.21
C VAL A 107 9.91 24.81 -6.69
N PHE A 108 11.21 25.06 -6.85
CA PHE A 108 12.27 24.21 -6.32
C PHE A 108 12.18 24.02 -4.81
N PHE A 109 11.98 25.10 -4.04
CA PHE A 109 11.83 24.97 -2.58
C PHE A 109 10.56 24.24 -2.18
N CYS A 110 9.47 24.33 -2.95
CA CYS A 110 8.31 23.49 -2.74
C CYS A 110 8.63 22.00 -2.97
N VAL A 111 9.42 21.66 -3.99
CA VAL A 111 9.90 20.28 -4.22
C VAL A 111 10.80 19.83 -3.07
N ALA A 112 11.74 20.66 -2.61
CA ALA A 112 12.64 20.34 -1.50
C ALA A 112 11.87 20.14 -0.18
N VAL A 113 10.85 20.94 0.09
CA VAL A 113 9.92 20.74 1.23
C VAL A 113 9.16 19.42 1.06
N SER A 114 8.66 19.12 -0.15
CA SER A 114 8.02 17.82 -0.41
C SER A 114 8.95 16.66 -0.08
N PHE A 115 10.21 16.72 -0.51
CA PHE A 115 11.21 15.71 -0.17
C PHE A 115 11.43 15.59 1.33
N SER A 116 11.47 16.71 2.08
CA SER A 116 11.62 16.64 3.54
C SER A 116 10.46 15.91 4.23
N VAL A 117 9.25 16.03 3.69
CA VAL A 117 8.06 15.35 4.23
C VAL A 117 8.00 13.89 3.74
N PHE A 118 8.00 13.69 2.42
CA PHE A 118 7.77 12.36 1.83
C PHE A 118 8.99 11.45 1.87
N GLY A 119 10.19 12.00 2.02
CA GLY A 119 11.42 11.22 2.14
C GLY A 119 11.70 10.71 3.56
N PHE A 120 11.08 11.30 4.59
CA PHE A 120 11.45 11.02 5.98
C PHE A 120 10.25 10.81 6.92
N SER A 121 9.05 10.64 6.38
CA SER A 121 7.86 10.28 7.15
C SER A 121 7.08 9.18 6.46
N THR A 122 6.30 8.45 7.21
CA THR A 122 5.33 7.51 6.64
C THR A 122 4.13 8.27 6.08
N TRP A 123 3.70 7.93 4.89
CA TRP A 123 2.61 8.62 4.20
C TRP A 123 1.79 7.66 3.33
N ASN A 124 0.53 8.03 3.12
CA ASN A 124 -0.34 7.28 2.22
C ASN A 124 -0.05 7.66 0.75
N PRO A 125 -0.04 6.70 -0.20
CA PRO A 125 0.27 6.93 -1.61
C PRO A 125 -0.53 8.05 -2.25
N GLN A 126 -1.78 8.25 -1.87
CA GLN A 126 -2.63 9.35 -2.34
C GLN A 126 -2.06 10.75 -2.02
N TRP A 127 -1.15 10.87 -1.04
CA TRP A 127 -0.55 12.16 -0.69
C TRP A 127 0.48 12.64 -1.71
N VAL A 128 0.95 11.77 -2.60
CA VAL A 128 1.81 12.16 -3.75
C VAL A 128 1.15 13.22 -4.62
N LEU A 129 -0.18 13.24 -4.69
CA LEU A 129 -0.93 14.27 -5.41
C LEU A 129 -0.62 15.69 -4.90
N LEU A 130 -0.21 15.84 -3.64
CA LEU A 130 0.16 17.14 -3.06
C LEU A 130 1.49 17.66 -3.59
N MET A 131 2.39 16.76 -3.97
CA MET A 131 3.70 17.07 -4.52
C MET A 131 3.64 17.19 -6.06
N ALA A 132 2.73 16.49 -6.71
CA ALA A 132 2.65 16.40 -8.17
C ALA A 132 2.65 17.77 -8.89
N PRO A 133 1.90 18.81 -8.46
CA PRO A 133 1.92 20.12 -9.11
C PRO A 133 3.32 20.74 -9.13
N PHE A 134 4.08 20.62 -8.05
CA PHE A 134 5.43 21.19 -7.94
C PHE A 134 6.43 20.42 -8.80
N LEU A 135 6.31 19.10 -8.89
CA LEU A 135 7.12 18.28 -9.79
C LEU A 135 6.88 18.68 -11.24
N VAL A 136 5.62 18.80 -11.64
CA VAL A 136 5.25 19.19 -13.02
C VAL A 136 5.76 20.58 -13.34
N LEU A 137 5.52 21.56 -12.47
CA LEU A 137 6.02 22.93 -12.70
C LEU A 137 7.55 22.95 -12.81
N ASN A 138 8.26 22.21 -11.96
CA ASN A 138 9.72 22.16 -12.02
C ASN A 138 10.25 21.53 -13.31
N ILE A 139 9.58 20.50 -13.85
CA ILE A 139 9.92 19.90 -15.15
C ILE A 139 9.87 20.94 -16.26
N PHE A 140 8.83 21.78 -16.29
CA PHE A 140 8.66 22.79 -17.35
C PHE A 140 9.49 24.06 -17.13
N MET A 141 9.91 24.35 -15.90
CA MET A 141 10.69 25.55 -15.57
C MET A 141 12.20 25.29 -15.47
N ASN A 142 12.64 24.03 -15.58
CA ASN A 142 14.03 23.64 -15.44
C ASN A 142 14.67 23.26 -16.79
N GLU A 143 15.93 23.60 -16.98
CA GLU A 143 16.69 23.22 -18.19
C GLU A 143 16.85 21.70 -18.33
N ASN A 144 16.86 20.97 -17.21
CA ASN A 144 16.94 19.52 -17.17
C ASN A 144 15.57 18.85 -17.26
N GLY A 145 14.55 19.48 -17.83
CA GLY A 145 13.17 18.98 -17.87
C GLY A 145 13.03 17.55 -18.38
N ASN A 146 13.83 17.14 -19.39
CA ASN A 146 13.83 15.75 -19.88
C ASN A 146 14.31 14.76 -18.81
N LEU A 147 15.37 15.09 -18.08
CA LEU A 147 15.91 14.26 -17.00
C LEU A 147 14.91 14.19 -15.84
N LEU A 148 14.35 15.34 -15.45
CA LEU A 148 13.37 15.40 -14.37
C LEU A 148 12.11 14.60 -14.68
N LEU A 149 11.64 14.64 -15.93
CA LEU A 149 10.51 13.82 -16.37
C LEU A 149 10.85 12.33 -16.34
N MET A 150 12.05 11.93 -16.75
CA MET A 150 12.50 10.54 -16.68
C MET A 150 12.53 10.06 -15.21
N ILE A 151 13.10 10.86 -14.31
CA ILE A 151 13.13 10.57 -12.87
C ILE A 151 11.70 10.45 -12.32
N THR A 152 10.79 11.36 -12.70
CA THR A 152 9.38 11.31 -12.30
C THR A 152 8.70 10.03 -12.80
N ASN A 153 8.96 9.62 -14.05
CA ASN A 153 8.40 8.38 -14.59
C ASN A 153 8.87 7.13 -13.82
N ILE A 154 10.15 7.09 -13.43
CA ILE A 154 10.69 6.00 -12.59
C ILE A 154 10.00 6.00 -11.22
N PHE A 155 9.83 7.18 -10.61
CA PHE A 155 9.12 7.32 -9.34
C PHE A 155 7.66 6.84 -9.46
N MET A 156 6.96 7.25 -10.50
CA MET A 156 5.57 6.85 -10.74
C MET A 156 5.43 5.36 -11.01
N LEU A 157 6.39 4.74 -11.69
CA LEU A 157 6.43 3.30 -11.88
C LEU A 157 6.62 2.56 -10.55
N ALA A 158 7.59 2.98 -9.74
CA ALA A 158 7.83 2.40 -8.42
C ALA A 158 6.60 2.57 -7.51
N MET A 159 5.97 3.76 -7.52
CA MET A 159 4.73 4.03 -6.81
C MET A 159 3.57 3.15 -7.28
N TYR A 160 3.45 2.95 -8.58
CA TYR A 160 2.41 2.09 -9.14
C TYR A 160 2.56 0.65 -8.67
N ILE A 161 3.78 0.10 -8.73
CA ILE A 161 4.08 -1.24 -8.23
C ILE A 161 3.79 -1.33 -6.73
N PHE A 162 4.22 -0.34 -5.93
CA PHE A 162 3.96 -0.30 -4.49
C PHE A 162 2.47 -0.24 -4.17
N CYS A 163 1.72 0.63 -4.86
CA CYS A 163 0.27 0.77 -4.65
C CYS A 163 -0.51 -0.47 -5.09
N SER A 164 -0.10 -1.12 -6.19
CA SER A 164 -0.76 -2.33 -6.67
C SER A 164 -0.65 -3.49 -5.69
N GLN A 165 0.42 -3.51 -4.88
CA GLN A 165 0.60 -4.52 -3.85
C GLN A 165 -0.28 -4.31 -2.61
N SER A 166 -0.54 -3.06 -2.21
CA SER A 166 -1.14 -2.78 -0.91
C SER A 166 -2.51 -2.10 -0.94
N MET A 167 -2.86 -1.39 -2.01
CA MET A 167 -4.00 -0.47 -1.99
C MET A 167 -4.91 -0.50 -3.22
N VAL A 168 -4.44 -0.96 -4.38
CA VAL A 168 -5.25 -1.06 -5.60
C VAL A 168 -5.82 -2.47 -5.67
N ASP A 169 -6.67 -2.78 -4.75
CA ASP A 169 -7.40 -4.04 -4.70
C ASP A 169 -8.84 -3.84 -5.18
N GLU A 170 -9.67 -4.84 -4.92
CA GLU A 170 -11.09 -4.84 -5.20
C GLU A 170 -11.85 -3.59 -4.73
N ARG A 171 -11.34 -2.87 -3.70
CA ARG A 171 -12.00 -1.65 -3.21
C ARG A 171 -12.02 -0.54 -4.26
N VAL A 172 -11.00 -0.46 -5.10
CA VAL A 172 -10.97 0.49 -6.23
C VAL A 172 -11.89 0.01 -7.34
N LEU A 173 -11.88 -1.29 -7.66
CA LEU A 173 -12.70 -1.89 -8.72
C LEU A 173 -14.18 -1.99 -8.32
N ASN A 174 -14.45 -2.30 -7.04
CA ASN A 174 -15.80 -2.37 -6.49
C ASN A 174 -16.31 -1.04 -5.91
N GLY A 175 -15.52 0.03 -6.02
CA GLY A 175 -15.87 1.36 -5.56
C GLY A 175 -16.34 2.30 -6.68
N GLY A 176 -17.07 3.35 -6.30
CA GLY A 176 -17.46 4.42 -7.20
C GLY A 176 -18.27 3.96 -8.44
N ILE A 177 -17.95 4.52 -9.60
CA ILE A 177 -18.65 4.25 -10.86
C ILE A 177 -18.46 2.80 -11.32
N LEU A 178 -17.30 2.20 -11.04
CA LEU A 178 -17.00 0.84 -11.47
C LEU A 178 -17.90 -0.19 -10.81
N LYS A 179 -18.35 0.04 -9.57
CA LYS A 179 -19.33 -0.80 -8.88
C LYS A 179 -20.62 -0.97 -9.71
N TYR A 180 -21.12 0.11 -10.30
CA TYR A 180 -22.33 0.08 -11.12
C TYR A 180 -22.15 -0.67 -12.44
N ILE A 181 -20.95 -0.60 -13.01
CA ILE A 181 -20.60 -1.29 -14.27
C ILE A 181 -20.40 -2.78 -14.02
N LEU A 182 -19.74 -3.13 -12.92
CA LEU A 182 -19.32 -4.50 -12.61
C LEU A 182 -20.34 -5.27 -11.74
N LYS A 183 -21.43 -4.60 -11.31
CA LYS A 183 -22.59 -5.20 -10.60
C LYS A 183 -22.22 -6.04 -9.39
N ASP A 184 -21.40 -5.49 -8.48
CA ASP A 184 -20.99 -6.14 -7.23
C ASP A 184 -20.33 -7.54 -7.42
N ARG A 185 -19.77 -7.82 -8.59
CA ARG A 185 -19.07 -9.08 -8.82
C ARG A 185 -17.77 -9.12 -8.04
N ASN A 186 -17.57 -10.17 -7.26
CA ASN A 186 -16.29 -10.45 -6.65
C ASN A 186 -15.31 -10.92 -7.73
N PHE A 187 -14.15 -10.23 -7.85
CA PHE A 187 -13.15 -10.63 -8.81
C PHE A 187 -12.34 -11.80 -8.25
N ALA A 188 -12.35 -12.92 -8.95
CA ALA A 188 -11.55 -14.09 -8.60
C ALA A 188 -10.04 -13.85 -8.78
N VAL A 189 -9.68 -12.90 -9.64
CA VAL A 189 -8.29 -12.49 -9.86
C VAL A 189 -8.08 -11.13 -9.22
N ARG A 190 -7.19 -11.05 -8.24
CA ARG A 190 -6.83 -9.81 -7.58
C ARG A 190 -5.70 -9.13 -8.35
N MET A 191 -5.69 -7.80 -8.35
CA MET A 191 -4.54 -7.05 -8.92
C MET A 191 -3.24 -7.39 -8.21
N TRP A 192 -3.30 -7.75 -6.94
CA TRP A 192 -2.18 -8.30 -6.16
C TRP A 192 -1.53 -9.53 -6.82
N ASP A 193 -2.33 -10.45 -7.34
CA ASP A 193 -1.83 -11.68 -7.95
C ASP A 193 -1.14 -11.42 -9.30
N VAL A 194 -1.42 -10.27 -9.93
CA VAL A 194 -0.81 -9.85 -11.20
C VAL A 194 0.56 -9.19 -10.98
N TYR A 195 0.71 -8.44 -9.88
CA TYR A 195 1.93 -7.69 -9.57
C TYR A 195 2.56 -8.16 -8.26
N ARG A 196 3.15 -9.34 -8.24
CA ARG A 196 3.96 -9.80 -7.10
C ARG A 196 5.35 -9.19 -7.14
N PHE A 197 5.62 -8.24 -6.25
CA PHE A 197 6.97 -7.76 -5.96
C PHE A 197 7.25 -7.97 -4.47
N HIS A 198 8.18 -8.88 -4.14
CA HIS A 198 8.39 -9.36 -2.78
C HIS A 198 9.25 -8.41 -1.93
N ASP A 199 10.08 -7.58 -2.56
CA ASP A 199 11.02 -6.71 -1.85
C ASP A 199 10.49 -5.28 -1.74
N GLN A 200 9.68 -5.04 -0.71
CA GLN A 200 9.13 -3.71 -0.41
C GLN A 200 10.21 -2.71 0.00
N GLU A 201 11.27 -3.16 0.68
CA GLU A 201 12.36 -2.29 1.13
C GLU A 201 13.17 -1.75 -0.05
N LEU A 202 13.45 -2.59 -1.04
CA LEU A 202 14.11 -2.17 -2.28
C LEU A 202 13.26 -1.14 -3.03
N LEU A 203 11.94 -1.36 -3.10
CA LEU A 203 11.02 -0.44 -3.77
C LEU A 203 10.95 0.92 -3.05
N CYS A 204 10.85 0.92 -1.72
CA CYS A 204 10.90 2.13 -0.92
C CYS A 204 12.23 2.86 -1.07
N THR A 205 13.35 2.12 -1.07
CA THR A 205 14.69 2.67 -1.29
C THR A 205 14.81 3.30 -2.68
N ALA A 206 14.28 2.65 -3.72
CA ALA A 206 14.24 3.19 -5.07
C ALA A 206 13.42 4.50 -5.13
N MET A 207 12.24 4.53 -4.53
CA MET A 207 11.40 5.73 -4.46
C MET A 207 12.10 6.89 -3.74
N TRP A 208 12.73 6.61 -2.61
CA TRP A 208 13.49 7.62 -1.86
C TRP A 208 14.67 8.16 -2.67
N SER A 209 15.44 7.29 -3.30
CA SER A 209 16.59 7.66 -4.14
C SER A 209 16.17 8.52 -5.31
N VAL A 210 15.04 8.19 -5.95
CA VAL A 210 14.47 8.96 -7.05
C VAL A 210 14.06 10.37 -6.60
N LEU A 211 13.41 10.51 -5.44
CA LEU A 211 13.05 11.82 -4.89
C LEU A 211 14.30 12.64 -4.55
N LEU A 212 15.33 12.02 -4.00
CA LEU A 212 16.62 12.68 -3.75
C LEU A 212 17.25 13.19 -5.05
N LEU A 213 17.33 12.35 -6.08
CA LEU A 213 17.86 12.72 -7.39
C LEU A 213 17.04 13.86 -8.01
N TYR A 214 15.73 13.85 -7.82
CA TYR A 214 14.87 14.93 -8.27
C TYR A 214 15.23 16.28 -7.62
N VAL A 215 15.50 16.31 -6.33
CA VAL A 215 15.94 17.54 -5.63
C VAL A 215 17.31 17.98 -6.14
N VAL A 216 18.25 17.04 -6.31
CA VAL A 216 19.61 17.34 -6.79
C VAL A 216 19.60 17.94 -8.20
N PHE A 217 18.86 17.33 -9.14
CA PHE A 217 18.81 17.77 -10.53
C PHE A 217 17.77 18.86 -10.80
N GLY A 218 16.78 19.01 -9.93
CA GLY A 218 15.73 20.03 -10.02
C GLY A 218 16.16 21.41 -9.58
N HIS A 219 17.40 21.56 -9.09
CA HIS A 219 17.94 22.83 -8.66
C HIS A 219 18.02 23.84 -9.83
N PRO A 220 17.49 25.08 -9.71
CA PRO A 220 17.56 26.08 -10.76
C PRO A 220 19.00 26.48 -11.05
N ARG A 221 19.40 26.47 -12.33
CA ARG A 221 20.72 26.93 -12.79
C ARG A 221 20.59 28.32 -13.39
N TYR A 222 21.63 29.13 -13.18
CA TYR A 222 21.62 30.55 -13.55
C TYR A 222 21.75 30.84 -15.03
N HIS A 223 21.72 29.88 -15.94
CA HIS A 223 21.94 30.13 -17.34
C HIS A 223 20.64 30.41 -18.08
N LYS A 224 20.48 31.67 -18.51
CA LYS A 224 19.48 32.09 -19.48
C LYS A 224 19.66 31.34 -20.80
N LYS A 225 19.02 30.19 -21.01
CA LYS A 225 18.77 29.74 -22.38
C LYS A 225 17.48 30.39 -22.87
N LYS A 226 17.61 31.35 -23.76
CA LYS A 226 16.53 31.82 -24.63
C LYS A 226 16.18 30.68 -25.60
N GLY A 227 15.27 29.81 -25.24
CA GLY A 227 14.78 28.74 -26.11
C GLY A 227 13.54 28.10 -25.53
N SER A 228 12.72 27.50 -26.38
CA SER A 228 11.55 26.77 -25.96
C SER A 228 11.96 25.68 -24.93
N ILE A 229 11.42 25.76 -23.74
CA ILE A 229 11.63 24.79 -22.67
C ILE A 229 11.08 23.41 -23.11
N ILE A 230 10.13 23.42 -24.03
CA ILE A 230 9.49 22.18 -24.52
C ILE A 230 10.30 21.63 -25.69
N SER A 231 11.19 20.68 -25.41
CA SER A 231 11.93 19.94 -26.44
C SER A 231 11.06 18.83 -27.07
N ARG A 232 11.41 18.40 -28.29
CA ARG A 232 10.77 17.22 -28.91
C ARG A 232 10.93 15.97 -28.04
N GLY A 233 12.06 15.81 -27.34
CA GLY A 233 12.31 14.72 -26.42
C GLY A 233 11.36 14.71 -25.23
N LEU A 234 11.06 15.90 -24.67
CA LEU A 234 10.10 16.04 -23.56
C LEU A 234 8.70 15.63 -23.99
N VAL A 235 8.26 16.07 -25.18
CA VAL A 235 6.94 15.69 -25.72
C VAL A 235 6.84 14.17 -25.92
N TRP A 236 7.90 13.54 -26.44
CA TRP A 236 7.95 12.09 -26.63
C TRP A 236 7.86 11.33 -25.31
N GLN A 237 8.60 11.76 -24.30
CA GLN A 237 8.56 11.18 -22.96
C GLN A 237 7.17 11.31 -22.32
N ILE A 238 6.51 12.46 -22.45
CA ILE A 238 5.14 12.66 -21.96
C ILE A 238 4.17 11.68 -22.62
N ARG A 239 4.27 11.52 -23.95
CA ARG A 239 3.44 10.58 -24.70
C ARG A 239 3.70 9.13 -24.28
N ALA A 240 4.98 8.75 -24.13
CA ALA A 240 5.36 7.42 -23.68
C ALA A 240 4.86 7.13 -22.26
N ALA A 241 5.00 8.10 -21.34
CA ALA A 241 4.49 7.98 -19.97
C ALA A 241 2.96 7.85 -19.93
N PHE A 242 2.25 8.61 -20.76
CA PHE A 242 0.79 8.48 -20.88
C PHE A 242 0.37 7.11 -21.41
N LEU A 243 0.99 6.62 -22.48
CA LEU A 243 0.69 5.30 -23.04
C LEU A 243 1.02 4.18 -22.04
N PHE A 244 2.15 4.29 -21.34
CA PHE A 244 2.51 3.38 -20.29
C PHE A 244 1.50 3.39 -19.14
N GLY A 245 1.08 4.57 -18.67
CA GLY A 245 0.07 4.70 -17.61
C GLY A 245 -1.26 4.06 -18.02
N VAL A 246 -1.71 4.28 -19.27
CA VAL A 246 -2.91 3.63 -19.81
C VAL A 246 -2.74 2.12 -19.84
N ALA A 247 -1.62 1.61 -20.36
CA ALA A 247 -1.35 0.18 -20.43
C ALA A 247 -1.29 -0.45 -19.03
N ALA A 248 -0.60 0.19 -18.10
CA ALA A 248 -0.48 -0.26 -16.71
C ALA A 248 -1.83 -0.34 -15.99
N PHE A 249 -2.82 0.47 -16.39
CA PHE A 249 -4.18 0.41 -15.85
C PHE A 249 -5.06 -0.60 -16.58
N VAL A 250 -4.99 -0.63 -17.92
CA VAL A 250 -5.84 -1.49 -18.76
C VAL A 250 -5.46 -2.96 -18.65
N LEU A 251 -4.16 -3.28 -18.56
CA LEU A 251 -3.71 -4.70 -18.51
C LEU A 251 -4.27 -5.45 -17.30
N PRO A 252 -4.13 -4.98 -16.05
CA PRO A 252 -4.71 -5.67 -14.89
C PRO A 252 -6.24 -5.73 -14.95
N MET A 253 -6.89 -4.66 -15.41
CA MET A 253 -8.34 -4.67 -15.59
C MET A 253 -8.78 -5.70 -16.62
N SER A 254 -7.99 -5.88 -17.69
CA SER A 254 -8.27 -6.90 -18.72
C SER A 254 -8.16 -8.30 -18.16
N VAL A 255 -7.14 -8.57 -17.31
CA VAL A 255 -6.98 -9.86 -16.63
C VAL A 255 -8.14 -10.14 -15.68
N CYS A 256 -8.54 -9.14 -14.89
CA CYS A 256 -9.71 -9.26 -14.01
C CYS A 256 -11.00 -9.49 -14.82
N ALA A 257 -11.19 -8.76 -15.93
CA ALA A 257 -12.35 -8.90 -16.81
C ALA A 257 -12.40 -10.29 -17.48
N MET A 258 -11.25 -10.84 -17.91
CA MET A 258 -11.18 -12.20 -18.43
C MET A 258 -11.58 -13.24 -17.39
N GLY A 259 -11.18 -13.07 -16.12
CA GLY A 259 -11.62 -13.94 -15.02
C GLY A 259 -13.15 -13.93 -14.87
N VAL A 260 -13.78 -12.76 -14.96
CA VAL A 260 -15.26 -12.62 -14.93
C VAL A 260 -15.92 -13.25 -16.15
N LEU A 261 -15.34 -13.05 -17.35
CA LEU A 261 -15.88 -13.63 -18.59
C LEU A 261 -15.78 -15.16 -18.62
N GLN A 262 -14.80 -15.72 -17.91
CA GLN A 262 -14.65 -17.17 -17.73
C GLN A 262 -15.56 -17.75 -16.66
N GLY A 263 -16.46 -16.93 -16.07
CA GLY A 263 -17.37 -17.35 -15.02
C GLY A 263 -16.67 -17.63 -13.68
N LYS A 264 -15.42 -17.21 -13.51
CA LYS A 264 -14.69 -17.37 -12.23
C LYS A 264 -15.30 -16.45 -11.17
N THR A 265 -15.73 -17.04 -10.09
CA THR A 265 -16.34 -16.37 -8.94
C THR A 265 -15.62 -16.71 -7.64
N VAL A 266 -15.78 -15.87 -6.63
CA VAL A 266 -15.30 -16.14 -5.27
C VAL A 266 -16.46 -16.76 -4.49
N PHE A 267 -16.32 -18.00 -4.10
CA PHE A 267 -17.31 -18.71 -3.29
C PHE A 267 -17.23 -18.30 -1.83
N PHE A 268 -16.03 -18.11 -1.33
CA PHE A 268 -15.78 -17.74 0.05
C PHE A 268 -14.48 -16.93 0.18
N ASP A 269 -14.47 -15.86 0.96
CA ASP A 269 -13.25 -15.07 1.25
C ASP A 269 -13.33 -14.39 2.63
N ASN A 270 -12.57 -14.90 3.58
CA ASN A 270 -12.30 -14.26 4.88
C ASN A 270 -10.82 -13.88 5.05
N SER A 271 -10.00 -14.03 4.01
CA SER A 271 -8.55 -13.84 4.06
C SER A 271 -8.11 -12.41 4.40
N ARG A 272 -9.06 -11.47 4.54
CA ARG A 272 -8.80 -10.04 4.81
C ARG A 272 -9.11 -9.61 6.23
N GLN A 273 -9.61 -10.50 7.07
CA GLN A 273 -9.86 -10.18 8.47
C GLN A 273 -8.53 -9.93 9.20
N ASN A 274 -8.57 -9.12 10.26
CA ASN A 274 -7.37 -8.81 11.04
C ASN A 274 -6.75 -10.11 11.57
N MET A 275 -5.42 -10.20 11.42
CA MET A 275 -4.63 -11.31 11.94
C MET A 275 -4.20 -10.97 13.37
N GLU A 276 -4.67 -11.72 14.34
CA GLU A 276 -4.12 -11.74 15.69
C GLU A 276 -3.23 -12.98 15.82
N MET A 277 -2.05 -12.85 16.40
CA MET A 277 -1.10 -13.97 16.51
C MET A 277 -1.65 -15.14 17.36
N GLU A 278 -2.67 -14.89 18.17
CA GLU A 278 -3.35 -15.90 18.99
C GLU A 278 -4.25 -16.86 18.19
N ASN A 279 -4.50 -16.55 16.92
CA ASN A 279 -5.41 -17.29 16.06
C ASN A 279 -4.68 -18.11 14.99
N VAL A 280 -3.69 -18.90 15.39
CA VAL A 280 -2.97 -19.84 14.53
C VAL A 280 -3.22 -21.25 14.99
N VAL A 281 -3.59 -22.15 14.06
CA VAL A 281 -3.63 -23.59 14.28
C VAL A 281 -2.34 -24.20 13.71
N MET A 282 -1.55 -24.83 14.57
CA MET A 282 -0.28 -25.43 14.18
C MET A 282 -0.49 -26.72 13.40
N LEU A 283 0.35 -26.94 12.38
CA LEU A 283 0.43 -28.20 11.66
C LEU A 283 1.28 -29.17 12.49
N GLU A 284 0.67 -30.25 12.96
CA GLU A 284 1.33 -31.24 13.81
C GLU A 284 1.03 -32.66 13.33
N ARG A 285 1.96 -33.58 13.58
CA ARG A 285 1.76 -35.00 13.30
C ARG A 285 0.55 -35.53 14.11
N ASP A 286 -0.26 -36.34 13.45
CA ASP A 286 -1.45 -36.96 14.02
C ASP A 286 -2.61 -36.01 14.40
N HIS A 287 -2.49 -34.70 14.07
CA HIS A 287 -3.53 -33.71 14.28
C HIS A 287 -3.97 -33.10 12.94
N PRO A 288 -4.93 -33.71 12.22
CA PRO A 288 -5.45 -33.19 10.98
C PRO A 288 -6.22 -31.89 11.22
N ILE A 289 -5.98 -30.89 10.38
CA ILE A 289 -6.78 -29.67 10.35
C ILE A 289 -7.92 -29.90 9.37
N ILE A 290 -9.16 -29.84 9.82
CA ILE A 290 -10.35 -30.08 8.99
C ILE A 290 -11.17 -28.81 8.91
N GLN A 291 -11.33 -28.27 7.69
CA GLN A 291 -12.14 -27.10 7.39
C GLN A 291 -13.36 -27.50 6.57
N GLU A 292 -14.56 -27.23 7.08
CA GLU A 292 -15.79 -27.38 6.30
C GLU A 292 -16.17 -26.10 5.59
N PHE A 293 -16.72 -26.22 4.39
CA PHE A 293 -17.29 -25.11 3.63
C PHE A 293 -18.33 -25.60 2.62
N THR A 294 -19.26 -24.72 2.28
CA THR A 294 -20.29 -24.98 1.26
C THR A 294 -19.94 -24.25 -0.03
N VAL A 295 -20.11 -24.90 -1.17
CA VAL A 295 -19.78 -24.35 -2.50
C VAL A 295 -21.05 -23.89 -3.20
N SER A 296 -20.99 -22.78 -3.91
CA SER A 296 -22.11 -22.23 -4.69
C SER A 296 -21.98 -22.48 -6.21
N GLY A 297 -20.97 -23.21 -6.66
CA GLY A 297 -20.72 -23.50 -8.07
C GLY A 297 -20.36 -24.96 -8.32
N ASN A 298 -20.08 -25.28 -9.57
CA ASN A 298 -19.84 -26.67 -10.02
C ASN A 298 -18.36 -27.04 -10.13
N LYS A 299 -17.46 -26.09 -9.88
CA LYS A 299 -16.02 -26.31 -9.98
C LYS A 299 -15.25 -25.41 -9.05
N ILE A 300 -14.37 -25.97 -8.21
CA ILE A 300 -13.40 -25.22 -7.43
C ILE A 300 -12.13 -25.05 -8.27
N SER A 301 -11.74 -23.82 -8.52
CA SER A 301 -10.52 -23.49 -9.28
C SER A 301 -9.29 -23.39 -8.40
N ASP A 302 -9.45 -22.87 -7.17
CA ASP A 302 -8.36 -22.73 -6.21
C ASP A 302 -8.89 -22.60 -4.78
N ILE A 303 -8.11 -23.09 -3.81
CA ILE A 303 -8.27 -22.87 -2.38
C ILE A 303 -6.98 -22.27 -1.87
N LYS A 304 -7.00 -20.99 -1.50
CA LYS A 304 -5.85 -20.29 -0.93
C LYS A 304 -6.04 -20.14 0.56
N ILE A 305 -5.02 -20.50 1.34
CA ILE A 305 -5.02 -20.41 2.80
C ILE A 305 -3.82 -19.60 3.24
N ARG A 306 -4.01 -18.79 4.28
CA ARG A 306 -2.95 -17.98 4.87
C ARG A 306 -2.11 -18.83 5.82
N VAL A 307 -0.79 -18.79 5.61
CA VAL A 307 0.17 -19.63 6.34
C VAL A 307 0.95 -18.79 7.35
N TYR A 308 1.13 -19.36 8.54
CA TYR A 308 2.07 -18.91 9.55
C TYR A 308 3.36 -19.71 9.40
N THR A 309 4.50 -19.03 9.37
CA THR A 309 5.82 -19.63 9.32
C THR A 309 6.81 -18.85 10.19
N GLU A 310 7.65 -19.58 10.94
CA GLU A 310 8.84 -19.03 11.58
C GLU A 310 10.03 -19.07 10.61
N THR A 311 11.09 -18.36 10.96
CA THR A 311 12.37 -18.39 10.22
C THR A 311 13.06 -19.74 10.46
N ASP A 312 13.67 -20.33 9.41
CA ASP A 312 14.43 -21.57 9.44
C ASP A 312 13.57 -22.85 9.65
N LEU A 313 12.52 -23.00 8.82
CA LEU A 313 11.70 -24.19 8.82
C LEU A 313 12.42 -25.42 8.23
N ASP A 314 12.32 -26.54 8.92
CA ASP A 314 12.61 -27.85 8.35
C ASP A 314 11.57 -28.25 7.29
N LEU A 315 11.94 -29.21 6.46
CA LEU A 315 11.07 -29.72 5.40
C LEU A 315 10.15 -30.80 5.94
N TYR A 316 8.85 -30.55 5.92
CA TYR A 316 7.82 -31.50 6.33
C TYR A 316 6.93 -31.91 5.18
N SER A 317 6.36 -33.11 5.25
CA SER A 317 5.33 -33.54 4.30
C SER A 317 4.02 -32.80 4.54
N LEU A 318 3.29 -32.55 3.46
CA LEU A 318 1.98 -31.91 3.51
C LEU A 318 1.02 -32.69 2.61
N LYS A 319 -0.05 -33.22 3.19
CA LYS A 319 -1.09 -33.90 2.46
C LYS A 319 -2.40 -33.12 2.57
N VAL A 320 -3.05 -32.92 1.42
CA VAL A 320 -4.31 -32.18 1.29
C VAL A 320 -5.36 -33.10 0.68
N VAL A 321 -6.48 -33.28 1.37
CA VAL A 321 -7.59 -34.11 0.90
C VAL A 321 -8.88 -33.29 0.95
N LEU A 322 -9.65 -33.30 -0.15
CA LEU A 322 -10.99 -32.73 -0.20
C LEU A 322 -12.00 -33.83 -0.34
N ARG A 323 -12.97 -33.88 0.60
CA ARG A 323 -14.04 -34.89 0.62
C ARG A 323 -15.41 -34.21 0.56
N ASP A 324 -16.35 -34.84 -0.11
CA ASP A 324 -17.76 -34.54 0.08
C ASP A 324 -18.18 -35.00 1.48
N LYS A 325 -18.78 -34.12 2.27
CA LYS A 325 -19.13 -34.41 3.67
C LYS A 325 -20.23 -35.46 3.79
N GLU A 326 -21.16 -35.48 2.84
CA GLU A 326 -22.33 -36.37 2.91
C GLU A 326 -22.01 -37.78 2.41
N SER A 327 -21.31 -37.88 1.28
CA SER A 327 -20.97 -39.17 0.67
C SER A 327 -19.66 -39.77 1.24
N GLY A 328 -18.78 -38.94 1.82
CA GLY A 328 -17.43 -39.34 2.20
C GLY A 328 -16.47 -39.53 1.03
N GLU A 329 -16.93 -39.27 -0.19
CA GLU A 329 -16.13 -39.43 -1.41
C GLU A 329 -14.97 -38.43 -1.47
N VAL A 330 -13.77 -38.92 -1.80
CA VAL A 330 -12.59 -38.08 -2.00
C VAL A 330 -12.65 -37.52 -3.42
N VAL A 331 -12.86 -36.22 -3.55
CA VAL A 331 -12.91 -35.50 -4.83
C VAL A 331 -11.55 -34.94 -5.24
N TYR A 332 -10.64 -34.79 -4.27
CA TYR A 332 -9.27 -34.33 -4.53
C TYR A 332 -8.32 -34.84 -3.45
N GLU A 333 -7.11 -35.22 -3.87
CA GLU A 333 -6.02 -35.58 -2.99
C GLU A 333 -4.69 -35.15 -3.59
N SER A 334 -3.83 -34.53 -2.80
CA SER A 334 -2.48 -34.19 -3.21
C SER A 334 -1.50 -34.33 -2.05
N GLU A 335 -0.27 -34.72 -2.39
CA GLU A 335 0.86 -34.73 -1.48
C GLU A 335 1.92 -33.75 -1.99
N GLY A 336 2.59 -33.11 -1.07
CA GLY A 336 3.66 -32.13 -1.29
C GLY A 336 4.52 -31.99 -0.06
N ASP A 337 5.20 -30.88 0.04
CA ASP A 337 6.03 -30.51 1.17
C ASP A 337 5.87 -29.02 1.54
N THR A 338 6.44 -28.64 2.66
CA THR A 338 6.40 -27.26 3.16
C THR A 338 7.44 -26.34 2.50
N TYR A 339 8.24 -26.82 1.53
CA TYR A 339 9.32 -26.05 0.92
C TYR A 339 8.87 -24.74 0.27
N GLY A 340 7.66 -24.74 -0.29
CA GLY A 340 7.05 -23.56 -0.90
C GLY A 340 6.44 -22.55 0.09
N LEU A 341 6.24 -22.92 1.36
CA LEU A 341 5.52 -22.13 2.36
C LEU A 341 6.49 -21.28 3.19
N LYS A 342 7.24 -20.37 2.56
CA LYS A 342 8.35 -19.64 3.20
C LYS A 342 7.97 -18.25 3.74
N GLU A 343 6.90 -17.65 3.25
CA GLU A 343 6.52 -16.31 3.65
C GLU A 343 5.41 -16.36 4.70
N ASN A 344 5.73 -15.87 5.90
CA ASN A 344 4.74 -15.67 6.94
C ASN A 344 3.65 -14.72 6.44
N THR A 345 2.39 -15.00 6.77
CA THR A 345 1.20 -14.24 6.37
C THR A 345 0.82 -14.30 4.88
N ALA A 346 1.55 -15.02 4.04
CA ALA A 346 1.19 -15.17 2.63
C ALA A 346 0.01 -16.15 2.43
N LEU A 347 -0.73 -15.93 1.34
CA LEU A 347 -1.80 -16.84 0.88
C LEU A 347 -1.20 -17.84 -0.10
N TYR A 348 -1.22 -19.11 0.24
CA TYR A 348 -0.74 -20.20 -0.62
C TYR A 348 -1.89 -21.01 -1.19
N SER A 349 -1.74 -21.43 -2.44
CA SER A 349 -2.67 -22.34 -3.11
C SER A 349 -2.46 -23.77 -2.62
N PHE A 350 -3.54 -24.40 -2.17
CA PHE A 350 -3.55 -25.79 -1.68
C PHE A 350 -4.10 -26.79 -2.74
N LEU A 351 -4.61 -26.27 -3.86
CA LEU A 351 -4.98 -27.08 -5.01
C LEU A 351 -3.93 -26.98 -6.13
N LYS A 352 -3.52 -28.14 -6.67
CA LYS A 352 -2.63 -28.21 -7.84
C LYS A 352 -3.40 -28.09 -9.17
N HIS A 353 -4.67 -28.43 -9.17
CA HIS A 353 -5.59 -28.33 -10.32
C HIS A 353 -7.02 -28.14 -9.84
N SER A 354 -7.87 -27.69 -10.73
CA SER A 354 -9.29 -27.48 -10.42
C SER A 354 -10.02 -28.79 -10.18
N VAL A 355 -11.04 -28.76 -9.33
CA VAL A 355 -11.82 -29.91 -8.87
C VAL A 355 -13.29 -29.69 -9.22
N ASP A 356 -13.93 -30.69 -9.84
CA ASP A 356 -15.36 -30.67 -10.09
C ASP A 356 -16.10 -31.00 -8.79
N VAL A 357 -17.15 -30.22 -8.50
CA VAL A 357 -17.93 -30.29 -7.25
C VAL A 357 -19.40 -30.06 -7.58
N GLU A 358 -20.30 -30.36 -6.62
CA GLU A 358 -21.71 -30.11 -6.79
C GLU A 358 -22.14 -28.86 -6.01
N SER A 359 -22.85 -27.96 -6.68
CA SER A 359 -23.37 -26.73 -6.08
C SER A 359 -24.31 -27.01 -4.91
N GLY A 360 -24.14 -26.26 -3.82
CA GLY A 360 -24.94 -26.40 -2.60
C GLY A 360 -24.47 -27.50 -1.64
N ARG A 361 -23.48 -28.31 -2.02
CA ARG A 361 -22.90 -29.34 -1.13
C ARG A 361 -21.84 -28.76 -0.20
N THR A 362 -21.67 -29.43 0.93
CA THR A 362 -20.61 -29.12 1.91
C THR A 362 -19.46 -30.08 1.74
N TYR A 363 -18.26 -29.50 1.66
CA TYR A 363 -17.00 -30.23 1.53
C TYR A 363 -16.15 -30.07 2.79
N GLN A 364 -15.32 -31.07 3.06
CA GLN A 364 -14.31 -31.06 4.11
C GLN A 364 -12.92 -31.03 3.47
N LEU A 365 -12.15 -29.98 3.75
CA LEU A 365 -10.74 -29.86 3.42
C LEU A 365 -9.94 -30.37 4.63
N GLU A 366 -9.25 -31.49 4.48
CA GLU A 366 -8.38 -32.09 5.47
C GLU A 366 -6.92 -31.82 5.11
N ILE A 367 -6.16 -31.21 6.02
CA ILE A 367 -4.74 -30.93 5.86
C ILE A 367 -3.98 -31.65 6.96
N THR A 368 -3.06 -32.52 6.55
CA THR A 368 -2.20 -33.30 7.45
C THR A 368 -0.72 -33.06 7.13
N SER A 369 0.11 -33.14 8.16
CA SER A 369 1.56 -32.98 8.06
C SER A 369 2.26 -33.97 8.99
N ASP A 370 3.52 -34.31 8.71
CA ASP A 370 4.40 -35.06 9.62
C ASP A 370 5.24 -34.13 10.52
N ALA A 371 4.93 -32.84 10.53
CA ALA A 371 5.59 -31.83 11.35
C ALA A 371 5.49 -32.18 12.83
N PRO A 372 6.58 -32.11 13.61
CA PRO A 372 6.53 -32.31 15.05
C PRO A 372 5.82 -31.17 15.74
N GLN A 373 5.42 -31.39 17.01
CA GLN A 373 4.86 -30.34 17.83
C GLN A 373 5.83 -29.15 17.95
N ASN A 374 5.31 -27.91 17.82
CA ASN A 374 6.10 -26.68 17.81
C ASN A 374 7.07 -26.55 16.62
N SER A 375 6.70 -27.05 15.47
CA SER A 375 7.49 -26.99 14.23
C SER A 375 7.61 -25.60 13.63
N GLY A 376 6.94 -24.58 14.19
CA GLY A 376 6.95 -23.21 13.65
C GLY A 376 6.16 -23.03 12.36
N ILE A 377 5.29 -23.99 11.98
CA ILE A 377 4.40 -23.88 10.82
C ILE A 377 2.94 -24.08 11.21
N GLY A 378 2.05 -23.25 10.69
CA GLY A 378 0.63 -23.31 11.00
C GLY A 378 -0.23 -22.55 9.98
N LEU A 379 -1.53 -22.51 10.24
CA LEU A 379 -2.51 -21.83 9.40
C LEU A 379 -3.23 -20.77 10.24
N TYR A 380 -3.35 -19.56 9.70
CA TYR A 380 -4.10 -18.50 10.36
C TYR A 380 -5.59 -18.79 10.36
N CYS A 381 -6.23 -18.52 11.51
CA CYS A 381 -7.66 -18.64 11.74
C CYS A 381 -8.28 -17.29 12.09
N VAL A 382 -9.59 -17.18 11.92
CA VAL A 382 -10.42 -16.06 12.36
C VAL A 382 -11.70 -16.60 12.98
N GLU A 383 -12.36 -15.79 13.79
CA GLU A 383 -13.70 -16.11 14.26
C GLU A 383 -14.63 -16.34 13.07
N ALA A 384 -15.25 -17.48 13.00
CA ALA A 384 -16.28 -17.77 12.02
C ALA A 384 -17.57 -17.08 12.46
N GLY A 385 -17.83 -15.89 11.92
CA GLY A 385 -19.12 -15.23 12.10
C GLY A 385 -20.28 -16.12 11.59
N LYS A 386 -21.28 -15.54 10.94
CA LYS A 386 -22.33 -16.30 10.21
C LYS A 386 -21.82 -16.94 8.90
N ALA A 387 -20.56 -17.34 8.87
CA ALA A 387 -19.88 -17.76 7.64
C ALA A 387 -20.24 -19.19 7.23
N LEU A 388 -20.26 -19.42 5.92
CA LEU A 388 -20.47 -20.72 5.27
C LEU A 388 -19.29 -21.71 5.48
N ALA A 389 -18.27 -21.33 6.23
CA ALA A 389 -17.09 -22.15 6.48
C ALA A 389 -16.77 -22.23 7.98
N GLN A 390 -16.50 -23.41 8.47
CA GLN A 390 -16.21 -23.69 9.87
C GLN A 390 -15.06 -24.69 10.01
N LEU A 391 -14.12 -24.40 10.91
CA LEU A 391 -13.08 -25.32 11.32
C LEU A 391 -13.69 -26.38 12.24
N VAL A 392 -13.42 -27.65 11.97
CA VAL A 392 -13.80 -28.77 12.83
C VAL A 392 -12.63 -29.08 13.75
N GLU A 393 -12.67 -28.57 14.97
CA GLU A 393 -11.63 -28.88 15.95
C GLU A 393 -11.86 -30.28 16.53
N PRO A 394 -10.84 -31.17 16.56
CA PRO A 394 -10.92 -32.38 17.32
C PRO A 394 -10.76 -32.02 18.81
N ARG A 395 -11.89 -31.96 19.53
CA ARG A 395 -12.02 -31.89 21.01
C ARG A 395 -11.28 -30.73 21.72
N SER A 396 -11.95 -29.61 21.86
CA SER A 396 -11.85 -28.83 23.09
C SER A 396 -13.26 -28.61 23.66
N GLU A 397 -13.53 -29.13 24.80
CA GLU A 397 -14.86 -29.09 25.45
C GLU A 397 -15.22 -27.73 26.06
N GLU A 398 -14.43 -26.69 25.90
CA GLU A 398 -14.57 -25.46 26.68
C GLU A 398 -14.75 -24.14 25.95
N HIS A 399 -14.63 -24.06 24.61
CA HIS A 399 -14.88 -22.77 23.91
C HIS A 399 -15.74 -22.98 22.67
N GLU A 400 -16.99 -22.55 22.76
CA GLU A 400 -17.98 -22.53 21.64
C GLU A 400 -17.67 -21.46 20.54
N GLU A 401 -16.48 -20.90 20.48
CA GLU A 401 -16.13 -19.96 19.43
C GLU A 401 -15.84 -20.69 18.12
N LYS A 402 -16.80 -20.59 17.21
CA LYS A 402 -16.65 -21.14 15.86
C LYS A 402 -15.51 -20.41 15.15
N ARG A 403 -14.49 -21.14 14.73
CA ARG A 403 -13.34 -20.63 13.99
C ARG A 403 -13.40 -21.05 12.53
N SER A 404 -12.71 -20.33 11.67
CA SER A 404 -12.50 -20.65 10.26
C SER A 404 -11.06 -20.33 9.86
N LEU A 405 -10.45 -21.15 9.01
CA LEU A 405 -9.17 -20.79 8.39
C LEU A 405 -9.30 -19.48 7.62
N GLN A 406 -8.25 -18.66 7.65
CA GLN A 406 -8.15 -17.50 6.75
C GLN A 406 -7.92 -17.98 5.32
N MET A 407 -8.97 -18.04 4.54
CA MET A 407 -8.93 -18.66 3.23
C MET A 407 -9.74 -17.90 2.18
N CYS A 408 -9.45 -18.16 0.92
CA CYS A 408 -10.19 -17.69 -0.23
C CYS A 408 -10.44 -18.88 -1.17
N ILE A 409 -11.71 -19.17 -1.45
CA ILE A 409 -12.13 -20.22 -2.37
C ILE A 409 -12.67 -19.58 -3.64
N THR A 410 -12.09 -19.92 -4.76
CA THR A 410 -12.53 -19.46 -6.08
C THR A 410 -12.96 -20.62 -6.94
N GLY A 411 -13.93 -20.39 -7.80
CA GLY A 411 -14.45 -21.44 -8.66
C GLY A 411 -15.20 -20.91 -9.87
N VAL A 412 -15.94 -21.79 -10.52
CA VAL A 412 -16.83 -21.51 -11.67
C VAL A 412 -18.24 -21.92 -11.28
N GLU A 413 -19.19 -21.04 -11.53
CA GLU A 413 -20.62 -21.30 -11.37
C GLU A 413 -21.14 -22.35 -12.33
#